data_dbc9aff1cc98ba2a043609d0732adde7
#
_entry.id   dbc9aff1cc98ba2a043609d0732adde7
#
_cell.length_a   1.000
_cell.length_b   1.000
_cell.length_c   1.000
_cell.angle_alpha   90.00
_cell.angle_beta   90.00
_cell.angle_gamma   90.00
#
_symmetry.space_group_name_H-M   'P 1'
#
loop_
_entity.id
_entity.type
_entity.pdbx_description
1 polymer ?
#
loop_
_entity_poly.entity_id
_entity_poly.type
_entity_poly.pdbx_seq_one_letter_code
_entity_poly.pdbx_strand_id
1 'polypeptide(L)'
;MKLSVGLSTIVIVVVGFSAAAFSQTAASFSQSKEIFARKCETCHGSDGMGTPVGKSLKVADLRSLLVQKKSDADLEHVISEGKNSMPPFGNALSSDEVKALVSYVRTLKAKKK
;
A
#
# COMPACT_ATOMS: atom_id res chain seq x y z
N MET A 1 -23.00 -63.97 -27.71
CA MET A 1 -23.01 -63.11 -26.50
C MET A 1 -21.84 -62.18 -26.56
N LYS A 2 -22.06 -60.90 -26.84
CA LYS A 2 -21.02 -59.87 -26.83
C LYS A 2 -21.16 -59.08 -25.54
N LEU A 3 -20.21 -59.22 -24.61
CA LEU A 3 -20.13 -58.37 -23.43
C LEU A 3 -19.46 -57.05 -23.87
N SER A 4 -20.24 -55.99 -23.83
CA SER A 4 -19.75 -54.62 -24.03
C SER A 4 -19.28 -54.09 -22.68
N VAL A 5 -17.97 -53.99 -22.50
CA VAL A 5 -17.38 -53.34 -21.32
C VAL A 5 -17.37 -51.86 -21.59
N GLY A 6 -18.29 -51.12 -21.01
CA GLY A 6 -18.32 -49.68 -21.04
C GLY A 6 -17.14 -49.09 -20.22
N LEU A 7 -16.20 -48.47 -20.90
CA LEU A 7 -15.11 -47.76 -20.29
C LEU A 7 -15.63 -46.42 -19.77
N SER A 8 -15.90 -46.35 -18.48
CA SER A 8 -16.35 -45.14 -17.82
C SER A 8 -15.13 -44.23 -17.58
N THR A 9 -15.00 -43.22 -18.42
CA THR A 9 -13.93 -42.24 -18.28
C THR A 9 -14.25 -41.31 -17.12
N ILE A 10 -13.60 -41.50 -15.99
CA ILE A 10 -13.68 -40.59 -14.84
C ILE A 10 -12.84 -39.37 -15.17
N VAL A 11 -13.47 -38.25 -15.52
CA VAL A 11 -12.81 -36.95 -15.65
C VAL A 11 -12.59 -36.40 -14.25
N ILE A 12 -11.34 -36.50 -13.78
CA ILE A 12 -10.93 -35.83 -12.53
C ILE A 12 -10.69 -34.36 -12.87
N VAL A 13 -11.65 -33.51 -12.54
CA VAL A 13 -11.46 -32.05 -12.59
C VAL A 13 -10.60 -31.67 -11.38
N VAL A 14 -9.30 -31.47 -11.61
CA VAL A 14 -8.41 -30.89 -10.60
C VAL A 14 -8.70 -29.39 -10.54
N VAL A 15 -9.50 -28.96 -9.58
CA VAL A 15 -9.68 -27.55 -9.28
C VAL A 15 -8.40 -27.06 -8.61
N GLY A 16 -7.50 -26.48 -9.41
CA GLY A 16 -6.29 -25.83 -8.92
C GLY A 16 -6.68 -24.59 -8.12
N PHE A 17 -6.59 -24.67 -6.81
CA PHE A 17 -6.75 -23.52 -5.92
C PHE A 17 -5.51 -22.66 -6.04
N SER A 18 -5.59 -21.59 -6.84
CA SER A 18 -4.48 -20.63 -6.99
C SER A 18 -4.28 -19.83 -5.70
N ALA A 19 -3.31 -20.26 -4.89
CA ALA A 19 -2.89 -19.58 -3.66
C ALA A 19 -2.03 -18.31 -3.91
N ALA A 20 -2.08 -17.72 -5.12
CA ALA A 20 -1.17 -16.64 -5.53
C ALA A 20 -1.54 -15.24 -5.02
N ALA A 21 -2.76 -15.03 -4.47
CA ALA A 21 -3.24 -13.69 -4.12
C ALA A 21 -2.62 -13.11 -2.82
N PHE A 22 -2.20 -13.94 -1.87
CA PHE A 22 -1.66 -13.49 -0.58
C PHE A 22 -0.20 -13.02 -0.63
N SER A 23 0.58 -13.47 -1.60
CA SER A 23 2.01 -13.10 -1.71
C SER A 23 2.23 -11.68 -2.22
N GLN A 24 1.33 -11.15 -3.05
CA GLN A 24 1.47 -9.84 -3.66
C GLN A 24 1.21 -8.69 -2.68
N THR A 25 0.28 -8.86 -1.74
CA THR A 25 -0.04 -7.81 -0.75
C THR A 25 1.06 -7.62 0.29
N ALA A 26 1.69 -8.71 0.75
CA ALA A 26 2.81 -8.63 1.71
C ALA A 26 4.05 -8.00 1.07
N ALA A 27 4.37 -8.34 -0.18
CA ALA A 27 5.48 -7.76 -0.93
C ALA A 27 5.27 -6.26 -1.18
N SER A 28 4.07 -5.81 -1.56
CA SER A 28 3.75 -4.41 -1.77
C SER A 28 3.82 -3.58 -0.49
N PHE A 29 3.42 -4.15 0.66
CA PHE A 29 3.52 -3.48 1.95
C PHE A 29 4.98 -3.32 2.41
N SER A 30 5.81 -4.35 2.27
CA SER A 30 7.25 -4.25 2.56
C SER A 30 7.92 -3.20 1.69
N GLN A 31 7.62 -3.18 0.40
CA GLN A 31 8.14 -2.20 -0.54
C GLN A 31 7.69 -0.77 -0.18
N SER A 32 6.43 -0.57 0.19
CA SER A 32 5.93 0.76 0.57
C SER A 32 6.61 1.30 1.83
N LYS A 33 6.90 0.44 2.80
CA LYS A 33 7.68 0.80 3.99
C LYS A 33 9.09 1.26 3.63
N GLU A 34 9.76 0.56 2.71
CA GLU A 34 11.10 0.96 2.24
C GLU A 34 11.08 2.28 1.45
N ILE A 35 10.08 2.49 0.60
CA ILE A 35 9.90 3.75 -0.13
C ILE A 35 9.68 4.89 0.88
N PHE A 36 8.83 4.68 1.87
CA PHE A 36 8.57 5.66 2.92
C PHE A 36 9.86 6.03 3.67
N ALA A 37 10.63 5.03 4.09
CA ALA A 37 11.90 5.24 4.79
C ALA A 37 12.88 6.09 3.97
N ARG A 38 13.01 5.83 2.68
CA ARG A 38 13.97 6.53 1.81
C ARG A 38 13.50 7.90 1.34
N LYS A 39 12.21 8.12 1.15
CA LYS A 39 11.67 9.31 0.47
C LYS A 39 10.83 10.22 1.36
N CYS A 40 10.29 9.71 2.45
CA CYS A 40 9.29 10.41 3.27
C CYS A 40 9.76 10.70 4.69
N GLU A 41 10.55 9.81 5.30
CA GLU A 41 10.96 9.91 6.70
C GLU A 41 11.79 11.13 7.03
N THR A 42 12.55 11.67 6.07
CA THR A 42 13.36 12.88 6.30
C THR A 42 12.51 14.04 6.83
N CYS A 43 11.27 14.16 6.35
CA CYS A 43 10.33 15.19 6.79
C CYS A 43 9.26 14.65 7.73
N HIS A 44 8.66 13.49 7.39
CA HIS A 44 7.52 12.95 8.14
C HIS A 44 7.91 12.16 9.38
N GLY A 45 9.17 11.72 9.49
CA GLY A 45 9.62 10.82 10.57
C GLY A 45 9.16 9.37 10.36
N SER A 46 9.84 8.42 10.98
CA SER A 46 9.49 6.98 10.89
C SER A 46 8.13 6.66 11.52
N ASP A 47 7.68 7.48 12.44
CA ASP A 47 6.37 7.38 13.12
C ASP A 47 5.29 8.25 12.49
N GLY A 48 5.63 9.07 11.49
CA GLY A 48 4.71 10.00 10.82
C GLY A 48 4.43 11.30 11.57
N MET A 49 5.06 11.54 12.72
CA MET A 49 4.83 12.76 13.54
C MET A 49 5.53 14.02 13.00
N GLY A 50 6.44 13.86 12.07
CA GLY A 50 7.31 14.92 11.61
C GLY A 50 8.64 14.98 12.36
N THR A 51 9.72 15.16 11.61
CA THR A 51 11.05 15.44 12.14
C THR A 51 11.17 16.92 12.51
N PRO A 52 12.23 17.38 13.22
CA PRO A 52 12.47 18.81 13.44
C PRO A 52 12.48 19.61 12.12
N VAL A 53 13.09 19.08 11.05
CA VAL A 53 13.07 19.69 9.71
C VAL A 53 11.66 19.71 9.15
N GLY A 54 10.94 18.61 9.22
CA GLY A 54 9.55 18.54 8.75
C GLY A 54 8.65 19.54 9.50
N LYS A 55 8.79 19.65 10.80
CA LYS A 55 8.02 20.61 11.61
C LYS A 55 8.32 22.06 11.25
N SER A 56 9.56 22.41 10.94
CA SER A 56 9.91 23.75 10.44
C SER A 56 9.27 24.04 9.08
N LEU A 57 9.04 23.01 8.26
CA LEU A 57 8.33 23.08 6.97
C LEU A 57 6.81 22.93 7.10
N LYS A 58 6.28 22.82 8.33
CA LYS A 58 4.85 22.65 8.64
C LYS A 58 4.24 21.39 8.00
N VAL A 59 5.01 20.28 7.96
CA VAL A 59 4.46 19.00 7.49
C VAL A 59 3.33 18.52 8.42
N ALA A 60 2.34 17.88 7.82
CA ALA A 60 1.23 17.31 8.56
C ALA A 60 1.68 16.10 9.40
N ASP A 61 1.16 15.98 10.63
CA ASP A 61 1.23 14.72 11.37
C ASP A 61 0.36 13.68 10.67
N LEU A 62 0.99 12.68 10.07
CA LEU A 62 0.30 11.64 9.30
C LEU A 62 -0.64 10.78 10.15
N ARG A 63 -0.50 10.79 11.47
CA ARG A 63 -1.36 10.05 12.40
C ARG A 63 -2.62 10.82 12.80
N SER A 64 -2.65 12.12 12.50
CA SER A 64 -3.74 13.01 12.90
C SER A 64 -5.07 12.64 12.23
N LEU A 65 -6.17 12.95 12.89
CA LEU A 65 -7.50 12.77 12.31
C LEU A 65 -7.69 13.59 11.03
N LEU A 66 -7.04 14.74 10.91
CA LEU A 66 -7.09 15.56 9.70
C LEU A 66 -6.55 14.83 8.48
N VAL A 67 -5.48 14.05 8.65
CA VAL A 67 -4.91 13.22 7.58
C VAL A 67 -5.70 11.92 7.43
N GLN A 68 -5.97 11.22 8.53
CA GLN A 68 -6.59 9.89 8.49
C GLN A 68 -8.06 9.89 8.00
N LYS A 69 -8.75 11.02 8.06
CA LYS A 69 -10.12 11.19 7.50
C LYS A 69 -10.15 11.56 6.00
N LYS A 70 -9.02 11.94 5.40
CA LYS A 70 -8.97 12.18 3.96
C LYS A 70 -9.24 10.90 3.20
N SER A 71 -9.81 11.01 2.00
CA SER A 71 -9.97 9.85 1.12
C SER A 71 -8.61 9.33 0.65
N ASP A 72 -8.55 8.07 0.22
CA ASP A 72 -7.34 7.53 -0.37
C ASP A 72 -6.96 8.30 -1.64
N ALA A 73 -7.93 8.67 -2.45
CA ALA A 73 -7.71 9.49 -3.64
C ALA A 73 -7.08 10.85 -3.32
N ASP A 74 -7.51 11.52 -2.23
CA ASP A 74 -6.90 12.79 -1.80
C ASP A 74 -5.46 12.60 -1.36
N LEU A 75 -5.15 11.51 -0.65
CA LEU A 75 -3.80 11.20 -0.22
C LEU A 75 -2.91 10.82 -1.41
N GLU A 76 -3.42 10.02 -2.35
CA GLU A 76 -2.73 9.68 -3.60
C GLU A 76 -2.40 10.94 -4.40
N HIS A 77 -3.36 11.86 -4.51
CA HIS A 77 -3.17 13.15 -5.19
C HIS A 77 -2.06 13.97 -4.53
N VAL A 78 -2.08 14.11 -3.20
CA VAL A 78 -1.04 14.86 -2.47
C VAL A 78 0.34 14.24 -2.64
N ILE A 79 0.46 12.92 -2.64
CA ILE A 79 1.75 12.24 -2.87
C ILE A 79 2.22 12.47 -4.30
N SER A 80 1.33 12.37 -5.28
CA SER A 80 1.67 12.48 -6.70
C SER A 80 2.00 13.90 -7.10
N GLU A 81 1.19 14.87 -6.71
CA GLU A 81 1.30 16.26 -7.14
C GLU A 81 2.08 17.17 -6.18
N GLY A 82 2.32 16.69 -4.96
CA GLY A 82 2.89 17.50 -3.90
C GLY A 82 1.89 18.50 -3.30
N LYS A 83 2.28 19.13 -2.22
CA LYS A 83 1.52 20.19 -1.57
C LYS A 83 2.42 21.05 -0.69
N ASN A 84 2.38 22.37 -0.86
CA ASN A 84 3.22 23.32 -0.12
C ASN A 84 4.72 22.92 -0.24
N SER A 85 5.37 22.63 0.88
CA SER A 85 6.79 22.20 0.90
C SER A 85 6.99 20.71 0.53
N MET A 86 5.93 19.94 0.39
CA MET A 86 6.00 18.54 -0.02
C MET A 86 6.20 18.44 -1.53
N PRO A 87 7.30 17.85 -2.03
CA PRO A 87 7.53 17.71 -3.45
C PRO A 87 6.59 16.69 -4.10
N PRO A 88 6.36 16.77 -5.43
CA PRO A 88 5.59 15.77 -6.16
C PRO A 88 6.40 14.50 -6.39
N PHE A 89 5.77 13.34 -6.22
CA PHE A 89 6.39 12.03 -6.46
C PHE A 89 5.79 11.25 -7.64
N GLY A 90 4.79 11.82 -8.33
CA GLY A 90 4.09 11.13 -9.42
C GLY A 90 4.97 10.71 -10.59
N ASN A 91 6.10 11.40 -10.84
CA ASN A 91 7.07 11.00 -11.86
C ASN A 91 8.12 9.99 -11.36
N ALA A 92 8.25 9.82 -10.04
CA ALA A 92 9.25 8.94 -9.42
C ALA A 92 8.66 7.63 -8.90
N LEU A 93 7.35 7.56 -8.73
CA LEU A 93 6.61 6.41 -8.21
C LEU A 93 5.49 6.03 -9.18
N SER A 94 5.27 4.73 -9.35
CA SER A 94 4.11 4.22 -10.07
C SER A 94 2.81 4.44 -9.27
N SER A 95 1.68 4.37 -9.95
CA SER A 95 0.38 4.50 -9.27
C SER A 95 0.15 3.43 -8.19
N ASP A 96 0.66 2.23 -8.41
CA ASP A 96 0.55 1.14 -7.43
C ASP A 96 1.44 1.37 -6.21
N GLU A 97 2.64 1.95 -6.39
CA GLU A 97 3.50 2.36 -5.28
C GLU A 97 2.87 3.50 -4.47
N VAL A 98 2.23 4.47 -5.12
CA VAL A 98 1.50 5.55 -4.45
C VAL A 98 0.34 4.99 -3.63
N LYS A 99 -0.47 4.08 -4.16
CA LYS A 99 -1.55 3.39 -3.43
C LYS A 99 -1.02 2.59 -2.26
N ALA A 100 0.09 1.87 -2.44
CA ALA A 100 0.73 1.13 -1.36
C ALA A 100 1.25 2.04 -0.25
N LEU A 101 1.77 3.23 -0.60
CA LEU A 101 2.16 4.25 0.37
C LEU A 101 0.97 4.79 1.16
N VAL A 102 -0.17 5.03 0.52
CA VAL A 102 -1.40 5.44 1.24
C VAL A 102 -1.80 4.36 2.23
N SER A 103 -1.78 3.08 1.84
CA SER A 103 -2.05 1.96 2.74
C SER A 103 -1.06 1.93 3.92
N TYR A 104 0.22 2.20 3.68
CA TYR A 104 1.22 2.31 4.73
C TYR A 104 0.93 3.46 5.70
N VAL A 105 0.60 4.66 5.18
CA VAL A 105 0.21 5.83 5.99
C VAL A 105 -0.99 5.52 6.88
N ARG A 106 -1.96 4.72 6.42
CA ARG A 106 -3.09 4.28 7.25
C ARG A 106 -2.66 3.45 8.46
N THR A 107 -1.55 2.75 8.39
CA THR A 107 -1.01 1.98 9.52
C THR A 107 -0.37 2.87 10.60
N LEU A 108 0.03 4.10 10.25
CA LEU A 108 0.66 5.05 11.18
C LEU A 108 -0.33 5.71 12.14
N LYS A 109 -1.65 5.57 11.91
CA LYS A 109 -2.66 6.18 12.80
C LYS A 109 -2.35 5.91 14.27
N ALA A 110 -2.58 6.91 15.12
CA ALA A 110 -2.38 6.77 16.55
C ALA A 110 -3.18 5.59 17.10
N LYS A 111 -2.52 4.70 17.84
CA LYS A 111 -3.21 3.62 18.56
C LYS A 111 -4.11 4.27 19.61
N LYS A 112 -5.39 3.91 19.64
CA LYS A 112 -6.26 4.28 20.76
C LYS A 112 -5.68 3.66 22.01
N LYS A 113 -5.41 4.51 23.02
CA LYS A 113 -5.10 4.04 24.37
C LYS A 113 -6.32 3.37 24.97
#